data_b7a3d04135c2635d996d5da71d40e42e
#
_entry.id   b7a3d04135c2635d996d5da71d40e42e
#
_cell.length_a   1.000
_cell.length_b   1.000
_cell.length_c   1.000
_cell.angle_alpha   90.00
_cell.angle_beta   90.00
_cell.angle_gamma   90.00
#
_symmetry.space_group_name_H-M   'P 1'
#
loop_
_entity.id
_entity.type
_entity.pdbx_description
1 polymer ?
#
loop_
_entity_poly.entity_id
_entity_poly.type
_entity_poly.pdbx_seq_one_letter_code
_entity_poly.pdbx_strand_id
1 'polypeptide(L)'
;FMRNYIILLISAFLFSCGGPQGIIISEEDKATFERNYKAFEKHHLGGIINNDMDLFLELYSDTLKWSGPNNYGDKYQTKADLASAAGLYMDMFTDFSFDPGGVGPDNTGAYWGGSLYSDKGEQTTDPSGVRRYGIWSATHKESGAPINLKFYIIQQFNEAGKVVMLNEWFDVSSMEGQIQDYLEKNS
;
A
#
# COMPACT_ATOMS: atom_id res chain seq x y z
N PHE A 1 39.20 -52.00 -17.19
CA PHE A 1 37.83 -52.01 -16.63
C PHE A 1 37.57 -50.86 -15.63
N MET A 2 38.55 -50.35 -14.90
CA MET A 2 38.38 -49.30 -13.87
C MET A 2 38.23 -47.85 -14.47
N ARG A 3 38.66 -47.57 -15.67
CA ARG A 3 38.69 -46.22 -16.24
C ARG A 3 37.28 -45.70 -16.64
N ASN A 4 36.37 -46.61 -16.97
CA ASN A 4 35.01 -46.25 -17.34
C ASN A 4 34.07 -45.97 -16.17
N TYR A 5 34.37 -46.48 -14.97
CA TYR A 5 33.56 -46.19 -13.78
C TYR A 5 33.81 -44.81 -13.18
N ILE A 6 35.01 -44.27 -13.38
CA ILE A 6 35.38 -42.94 -12.88
C ILE A 6 34.63 -41.86 -13.67
N ILE A 7 34.42 -42.04 -15.00
CA ILE A 7 33.68 -41.10 -15.82
C ILE A 7 32.20 -41.09 -15.48
N LEU A 8 31.61 -42.22 -15.10
CA LEU A 8 30.20 -42.32 -14.69
C LEU A 8 29.94 -41.65 -13.33
N LEU A 9 30.92 -41.68 -12.42
CA LEU A 9 30.83 -41.04 -11.13
C LEU A 9 30.92 -39.50 -11.23
N ILE A 10 31.71 -38.98 -12.15
CA ILE A 10 31.87 -37.53 -12.37
C ILE A 10 30.61 -36.94 -13.02
N SER A 11 29.92 -37.66 -13.90
CA SER A 11 28.69 -37.20 -14.53
C SER A 11 27.49 -37.16 -13.56
N ALA A 12 27.50 -37.96 -12.47
CA ALA A 12 26.44 -37.92 -11.46
C ALA A 12 26.54 -36.69 -10.53
N PHE A 13 27.71 -36.05 -10.41
CA PHE A 13 27.88 -34.86 -9.57
C PHE A 13 27.50 -33.55 -10.27
N LEU A 14 27.28 -33.55 -11.56
CA LEU A 14 26.93 -32.33 -12.30
C LEU A 14 25.43 -32.01 -12.32
N PHE A 15 24.58 -32.90 -11.80
CA PHE A 15 23.13 -32.68 -11.72
C PHE A 15 22.62 -32.26 -10.35
N SER A 16 23.51 -32.00 -9.38
CA SER A 16 23.13 -31.69 -8.00
C SER A 16 23.22 -30.19 -7.63
N CYS A 17 23.15 -29.27 -8.58
CA CYS A 17 23.05 -27.84 -8.29
C CYS A 17 21.72 -27.24 -8.73
N GLY A 18 20.62 -27.91 -8.47
CA GLY A 18 19.30 -27.30 -8.39
C GLY A 18 19.09 -26.82 -6.95
N GLY A 19 19.75 -25.73 -6.54
CA GLY A 19 19.35 -25.00 -5.33
C GLY A 19 17.87 -24.62 -5.45
N PRO A 20 17.16 -24.40 -4.34
CA PRO A 20 15.77 -23.94 -4.40
C PRO A 20 15.72 -22.70 -5.30
N GLN A 21 15.00 -22.80 -6.40
CA GLN A 21 14.77 -21.64 -7.25
C GLN A 21 14.00 -20.65 -6.41
N GLY A 22 14.64 -19.51 -6.11
CA GLY A 22 13.94 -18.39 -5.48
C GLY A 22 12.77 -17.91 -6.34
N ILE A 23 11.90 -17.12 -5.77
CA ILE A 23 10.79 -16.50 -6.49
C ILE A 23 11.38 -15.68 -7.65
N ILE A 24 10.96 -16.00 -8.87
CA ILE A 24 11.36 -15.24 -10.07
C ILE A 24 10.30 -14.16 -10.29
N ILE A 25 10.70 -12.91 -10.21
CA ILE A 25 9.87 -11.76 -10.56
C ILE A 25 10.02 -11.51 -12.06
N SER A 26 8.93 -11.65 -12.81
CA SER A 26 8.92 -11.42 -14.26
C SER A 26 8.87 -9.92 -14.60
N GLU A 27 9.21 -9.56 -15.83
CA GLU A 27 9.04 -8.18 -16.32
C GLU A 27 7.56 -7.78 -16.39
N GLU A 28 6.67 -8.75 -16.62
CA GLU A 28 5.21 -8.54 -16.59
C GLU A 28 4.72 -8.20 -15.18
N ASP A 29 5.24 -8.89 -14.15
CA ASP A 29 4.95 -8.58 -12.76
C ASP A 29 5.39 -7.16 -12.41
N LYS A 30 6.61 -6.77 -12.81
CA LYS A 30 7.14 -5.42 -12.58
C LYS A 30 6.25 -4.36 -13.25
N ALA A 31 5.88 -4.58 -14.51
CA ALA A 31 5.02 -3.66 -15.24
C ALA A 31 3.62 -3.55 -14.61
N THR A 32 3.08 -4.66 -14.11
CA THR A 32 1.81 -4.69 -13.40
C THR A 32 1.86 -3.90 -12.10
N PHE A 33 2.89 -4.12 -11.29
CA PHE A 33 3.09 -3.36 -10.06
C PHE A 33 3.26 -1.87 -10.33
N GLU A 34 4.10 -1.49 -11.29
CA GLU A 34 4.35 -0.10 -11.64
C GLU A 34 3.07 0.61 -12.11
N ARG A 35 2.26 -0.05 -12.93
CA ARG A 35 0.96 0.48 -13.36
C ARG A 35 0.04 0.73 -12.16
N ASN A 36 -0.09 -0.24 -11.27
CA ASN A 36 -0.94 -0.15 -10.08
C ASN A 36 -0.43 0.93 -9.11
N TYR A 37 0.87 1.01 -8.93
CA TYR A 37 1.51 2.04 -8.12
C TYR A 37 1.28 3.46 -8.67
N LYS A 38 1.46 3.66 -9.97
CA LYS A 38 1.16 4.94 -10.64
C LYS A 38 -0.32 5.31 -10.55
N ALA A 39 -1.22 4.32 -10.64
CA ALA A 39 -2.65 4.56 -10.45
C ALA A 39 -2.94 5.02 -9.01
N PHE A 40 -2.30 4.42 -8.00
CA PHE A 40 -2.39 4.89 -6.62
C PHE A 40 -1.90 6.35 -6.47
N GLU A 41 -0.73 6.67 -6.99
CA GLU A 41 -0.20 8.04 -6.90
C GLU A 41 -1.12 9.06 -7.57
N LYS A 42 -1.59 8.75 -8.77
CA LYS A 42 -2.47 9.64 -9.53
C LYS A 42 -3.82 9.87 -8.85
N HIS A 43 -4.48 8.79 -8.46
CA HIS A 43 -5.88 8.85 -8.05
C HIS A 43 -6.03 8.99 -6.54
N HIS A 44 -5.38 8.13 -5.73
CA HIS A 44 -5.52 8.22 -4.28
C HIS A 44 -4.82 9.46 -3.73
N LEU A 45 -3.51 9.58 -3.95
CA LEU A 45 -2.76 10.74 -3.46
C LEU A 45 -3.20 12.02 -4.18
N GLY A 46 -3.24 11.99 -5.50
CA GLY A 46 -3.60 13.16 -6.32
C GLY A 46 -5.02 13.65 -6.04
N GLY A 47 -5.99 12.75 -5.86
CA GLY A 47 -7.36 13.11 -5.50
C GLY A 47 -7.46 13.85 -4.17
N ILE A 48 -6.80 13.33 -3.12
CA ILE A 48 -6.77 13.99 -1.81
C ILE A 48 -6.01 15.33 -1.86
N ILE A 49 -4.81 15.36 -2.46
CA ILE A 49 -3.98 16.57 -2.53
C ILE A 49 -4.67 17.70 -3.29
N ASN A 50 -5.38 17.37 -4.37
CA ASN A 50 -6.09 18.36 -5.20
C ASN A 50 -7.53 18.62 -4.74
N ASN A 51 -7.98 17.97 -3.66
CA ASN A 51 -9.38 18.01 -3.20
C ASN A 51 -10.37 17.63 -4.30
N ASP A 52 -10.03 16.59 -5.06
CA ASP A 52 -10.79 16.07 -6.21
C ASP A 52 -11.33 14.67 -5.88
N MET A 53 -12.57 14.63 -5.40
CA MET A 53 -13.26 13.40 -5.01
C MET A 53 -13.51 12.47 -6.20
N ASP A 54 -13.80 13.00 -7.37
CA ASP A 54 -14.07 12.21 -8.57
C ASP A 54 -12.78 11.49 -8.99
N LEU A 55 -11.67 12.22 -9.06
CA LEU A 55 -10.35 11.64 -9.32
C LEU A 55 -9.98 10.55 -8.28
N PHE A 56 -10.23 10.82 -7.00
CA PHE A 56 -9.98 9.86 -5.92
C PHE A 56 -10.78 8.56 -6.11
N LEU A 57 -12.08 8.68 -6.39
CA LEU A 57 -12.99 7.55 -6.51
C LEU A 57 -12.81 6.74 -7.80
N GLU A 58 -12.17 7.31 -8.83
CA GLU A 58 -11.83 6.58 -10.05
C GLU A 58 -10.95 5.35 -9.80
N LEU A 59 -10.15 5.34 -8.74
CA LEU A 59 -9.27 4.20 -8.40
C LEU A 59 -10.08 2.97 -7.97
N TYR A 60 -11.21 3.16 -7.33
CA TYR A 60 -11.91 2.11 -6.58
C TYR A 60 -13.02 1.43 -7.39
N SER A 61 -13.05 0.11 -7.28
CA SER A 61 -14.14 -0.71 -7.80
C SER A 61 -15.44 -0.43 -7.04
N ASP A 62 -16.59 -0.58 -7.71
CA ASP A 62 -17.90 -0.52 -7.05
C ASP A 62 -18.13 -1.67 -6.07
N THR A 63 -17.33 -2.73 -6.18
CA THR A 63 -17.32 -3.88 -5.24
C THR A 63 -16.22 -3.77 -4.19
N LEU A 64 -15.70 -2.56 -3.93
CA LEU A 64 -14.66 -2.32 -2.94
C LEU A 64 -15.03 -2.90 -1.58
N LYS A 65 -14.06 -3.55 -0.95
CA LYS A 65 -14.05 -3.91 0.47
C LYS A 65 -13.03 -3.02 1.17
N TRP A 66 -13.53 -2.07 1.96
CA TRP A 66 -12.69 -1.13 2.70
C TRP A 66 -12.67 -1.43 4.19
N SER A 67 -11.49 -1.35 4.79
CA SER A 67 -11.29 -1.36 6.24
C SER A 67 -10.52 -0.10 6.63
N GLY A 68 -11.23 0.90 7.11
CA GLY A 68 -10.65 2.17 7.53
C GLY A 68 -10.04 2.10 8.93
N PRO A 69 -9.34 3.15 9.38
CA PRO A 69 -8.59 3.16 10.63
C PRO A 69 -9.46 2.98 11.89
N ASN A 70 -10.73 3.34 11.83
CA ASN A 70 -11.70 3.20 12.91
C ASN A 70 -12.57 1.93 12.81
N ASN A 71 -12.20 1.00 11.94
CA ASN A 71 -12.95 -0.25 11.79
C ASN A 71 -12.46 -1.27 12.82
N TYR A 72 -13.23 -1.47 13.87
CA TYR A 72 -12.94 -2.43 14.95
C TYR A 72 -13.55 -3.82 14.70
N GLY A 73 -14.24 -3.98 13.57
CA GLY A 73 -14.98 -5.19 13.27
C GLY A 73 -14.38 -5.98 12.12
N ASP A 74 -15.00 -7.13 11.91
CA ASP A 74 -14.76 -8.05 10.82
C ASP A 74 -15.56 -7.70 9.53
N LYS A 75 -16.27 -6.57 9.54
CA LYS A 75 -17.11 -6.11 8.42
C LYS A 75 -16.37 -5.09 7.59
N TYR A 76 -16.26 -5.39 6.30
CA TYR A 76 -15.80 -4.39 5.34
C TYR A 76 -16.87 -3.35 5.06
N GLN A 77 -16.43 -2.13 4.89
CA GLN A 77 -17.20 -0.99 4.43
C GLN A 77 -17.16 -0.90 2.89
N THR A 78 -18.03 -0.10 2.32
CA THR A 78 -18.22 0.04 0.88
C THR A 78 -17.42 1.22 0.30
N LYS A 79 -17.43 1.35 -1.04
CA LYS A 79 -16.91 2.54 -1.74
C LYS A 79 -17.65 3.82 -1.32
N ALA A 80 -18.96 3.73 -1.05
CA ALA A 80 -19.74 4.88 -0.59
C ALA A 80 -19.32 5.33 0.83
N ASP A 81 -19.00 4.37 1.71
CA ASP A 81 -18.47 4.69 3.04
C ASP A 81 -17.09 5.33 2.96
N LEU A 82 -16.23 4.83 2.06
CA LEU A 82 -14.92 5.44 1.79
C LEU A 82 -15.08 6.88 1.26
N ALA A 83 -16.00 7.11 0.32
CA ALA A 83 -16.28 8.46 -0.21
C ALA A 83 -16.73 9.41 0.90
N SER A 84 -17.61 8.94 1.79
CA SER A 84 -18.09 9.73 2.93
C SER A 84 -16.95 10.09 3.90
N ALA A 85 -16.08 9.13 4.23
CA ALA A 85 -14.96 9.36 5.12
C ALA A 85 -13.91 10.30 4.49
N ALA A 86 -13.53 10.07 3.22
CA ALA A 86 -12.60 10.95 2.52
C ALA A 86 -13.15 12.37 2.39
N GLY A 87 -14.45 12.52 2.12
CA GLY A 87 -15.13 13.82 2.06
C GLY A 87 -15.03 14.60 3.36
N LEU A 88 -15.22 13.94 4.50
CA LEU A 88 -15.05 14.57 5.81
C LEU A 88 -13.63 15.13 6.00
N TYR A 89 -12.59 14.36 5.63
CA TYR A 89 -11.22 14.84 5.71
C TYR A 89 -10.95 16.00 4.74
N MET A 90 -11.43 15.91 3.51
CA MET A 90 -11.32 16.99 2.52
C MET A 90 -12.05 18.26 2.95
N ASP A 91 -13.15 18.14 3.72
CA ASP A 91 -13.88 19.29 4.26
C ASP A 91 -13.18 19.90 5.47
N MET A 92 -12.56 19.08 6.34
CA MET A 92 -11.91 19.52 7.58
C MET A 92 -10.52 20.10 7.36
N PHE A 93 -9.80 19.65 6.33
CA PHE A 93 -8.38 19.97 6.13
C PHE A 93 -8.10 20.60 4.76
N THR A 94 -6.97 21.29 4.68
CA THR A 94 -6.38 21.88 3.46
C THR A 94 -4.87 21.64 3.43
N ASP A 95 -4.22 22.03 2.34
CA ASP A 95 -2.77 21.95 2.16
C ASP A 95 -2.22 20.54 2.33
N PHE A 96 -2.96 19.55 1.84
CA PHE A 96 -2.55 18.17 1.89
C PHE A 96 -1.23 17.92 1.16
N SER A 97 -0.34 17.20 1.80
CA SER A 97 0.89 16.70 1.19
C SER A 97 1.23 15.32 1.72
N PHE A 98 1.94 14.54 0.92
CA PHE A 98 2.36 13.20 1.27
C PHE A 98 3.86 13.04 1.12
N ASP A 99 4.53 12.64 2.20
CA ASP A 99 5.97 12.33 2.22
C ASP A 99 6.14 10.82 2.42
N PRO A 100 6.92 10.10 1.58
CA PRO A 100 7.24 8.69 1.79
C PRO A 100 8.02 8.41 3.08
N GLY A 101 8.50 9.43 3.79
CA GLY A 101 9.09 9.32 5.13
C GLY A 101 10.43 8.57 5.16
N GLY A 102 11.14 8.49 4.07
CA GLY A 102 12.42 7.76 3.99
C GLY A 102 12.30 6.25 4.14
N VAL A 103 11.09 5.69 4.01
CA VAL A 103 10.83 4.26 4.15
C VAL A 103 10.90 3.57 2.79
N GLY A 104 11.61 2.44 2.74
CA GLY A 104 11.73 1.61 1.55
C GLY A 104 12.91 1.94 0.65
N PRO A 105 13.13 1.11 -0.38
CA PRO A 105 14.14 1.36 -1.40
C PRO A 105 13.85 2.68 -2.11
N ASP A 106 14.87 3.43 -2.40
CA ASP A 106 14.79 4.70 -3.13
C ASP A 106 13.82 5.74 -2.51
N ASN A 107 13.53 5.63 -1.20
CA ASN A 107 12.64 6.56 -0.50
C ASN A 107 11.20 6.60 -1.05
N THR A 108 10.75 5.55 -1.71
CA THR A 108 9.40 5.55 -2.32
C THR A 108 8.29 5.26 -1.31
N GLY A 109 8.61 4.61 -0.17
CA GLY A 109 7.61 4.12 0.79
C GLY A 109 6.66 3.08 0.22
N ALA A 110 6.92 2.57 -0.98
CA ALA A 110 6.08 1.61 -1.67
C ALA A 110 6.69 0.21 -1.69
N TYR A 111 5.86 -0.80 -1.52
CA TYR A 111 6.26 -2.19 -1.51
C TYR A 111 5.30 -3.05 -2.31
N TRP A 112 5.87 -4.03 -2.94
CA TRP A 112 5.20 -5.12 -3.62
C TRP A 112 4.40 -5.99 -2.64
N GLY A 113 3.25 -6.50 -3.06
CA GLY A 113 2.48 -7.50 -2.32
C GLY A 113 3.03 -8.92 -2.49
N GLY A 114 2.37 -9.88 -1.87
CA GLY A 114 2.70 -11.30 -1.96
C GLY A 114 3.59 -11.81 -0.84
N SER A 115 4.05 -13.05 -0.99
CA SER A 115 4.84 -13.82 -0.01
C SER A 115 4.16 -14.05 1.31
N LEU A 116 3.32 -15.07 1.37
CA LEU A 116 2.92 -15.65 2.64
C LEU A 116 4.13 -16.28 3.31
N TYR A 117 4.44 -15.78 4.50
CA TYR A 117 5.34 -16.45 5.41
C TYR A 117 4.52 -17.27 6.40
N SER A 118 4.14 -18.46 6.00
CA SER A 118 3.51 -19.43 6.89
C SER A 118 3.81 -20.85 6.41
N ASP A 119 3.66 -21.80 7.30
CA ASP A 119 3.75 -23.24 7.02
C ASP A 119 2.62 -23.78 6.11
N LYS A 120 1.66 -22.94 5.76
CA LYS A 120 0.43 -23.30 5.02
C LYS A 120 0.40 -22.81 3.58
N GLY A 121 1.39 -22.05 3.13
CA GLY A 121 1.38 -21.47 1.80
C GLY A 121 2.74 -21.47 1.13
N GLU A 122 2.74 -21.53 -0.20
CA GLU A 122 3.92 -21.31 -0.99
C GLU A 122 4.22 -19.81 -1.08
N GLN A 123 5.50 -19.47 -1.17
CA GLN A 123 5.89 -18.09 -1.45
C GLN A 123 5.50 -17.75 -2.89
N THR A 124 4.80 -16.63 -3.04
CA THR A 124 4.35 -16.13 -4.35
C THR A 124 4.74 -14.69 -4.54
N THR A 125 4.76 -14.22 -5.79
CA THR A 125 4.71 -12.80 -6.10
C THR A 125 3.25 -12.38 -6.24
N ASP A 126 2.92 -11.16 -5.79
CA ASP A 126 1.61 -10.57 -6.01
C ASP A 126 1.75 -9.11 -6.43
N PRO A 127 1.96 -8.85 -7.74
CA PRO A 127 2.10 -7.49 -8.27
C PRO A 127 0.79 -6.71 -8.26
N SER A 128 -0.34 -7.38 -7.99
CA SER A 128 -1.64 -6.72 -7.79
C SER A 128 -1.77 -6.11 -6.40
N GLY A 129 -0.92 -6.51 -5.44
CA GLY A 129 -0.85 -5.95 -4.10
C GLY A 129 0.13 -4.78 -4.01
N VAL A 130 -0.35 -3.60 -3.63
CA VAL A 130 0.48 -2.41 -3.35
C VAL A 130 0.38 -2.08 -1.87
N ARG A 131 1.54 -1.96 -1.21
CA ARG A 131 1.67 -1.47 0.17
C ARG A 131 2.40 -0.14 0.14
N ARG A 132 1.85 0.86 0.83
CA ARG A 132 2.41 2.20 0.88
C ARG A 132 2.56 2.67 2.31
N TYR A 133 3.72 3.23 2.61
CA TYR A 133 4.01 3.92 3.87
C TYR A 133 4.25 5.40 3.58
N GLY A 134 4.02 6.24 4.58
CA GLY A 134 4.37 7.64 4.48
C GLY A 134 3.79 8.46 5.62
N ILE A 135 3.86 9.76 5.42
CA ILE A 135 3.35 10.76 6.35
C ILE A 135 2.43 11.68 5.55
N TRP A 136 1.17 11.75 5.95
CA TRP A 136 0.26 12.79 5.53
C TRP A 136 0.49 14.03 6.37
N SER A 137 0.60 15.17 5.72
CA SER A 137 0.57 16.48 6.36
C SER A 137 -0.59 17.29 5.80
N ALA A 138 -1.25 18.05 6.66
CA ALA A 138 -2.37 18.93 6.29
C ALA A 138 -2.53 20.05 7.31
N THR A 139 -3.37 21.04 7.01
CA THR A 139 -3.77 22.11 7.92
C THR A 139 -5.25 21.97 8.26
N HIS A 140 -5.60 21.93 9.53
CA HIS A 140 -7.01 21.93 9.97
C HIS A 140 -7.63 23.30 9.71
N LYS A 141 -8.69 23.37 8.89
CA LYS A 141 -9.25 24.63 8.37
C LYS A 141 -9.75 25.56 9.46
N GLU A 142 -10.41 25.02 10.49
CA GLU A 142 -11.04 25.83 11.53
C GLU A 142 -10.01 26.42 12.52
N SER A 143 -9.04 25.63 12.96
CA SER A 143 -8.06 26.08 13.96
C SER A 143 -6.74 26.59 13.37
N GLY A 144 -6.42 26.27 12.12
CA GLY A 144 -5.10 26.48 11.53
C GLY A 144 -4.02 25.53 12.01
N ALA A 145 -4.39 24.47 12.77
CA ALA A 145 -3.43 23.51 13.32
C ALA A 145 -2.76 22.69 12.21
N PRO A 146 -1.42 22.62 12.17
CA PRO A 146 -0.71 21.71 11.29
C PRO A 146 -0.79 20.28 11.83
N ILE A 147 -1.08 19.33 10.95
CA ILE A 147 -1.26 17.91 11.27
C ILE A 147 -0.24 17.07 10.52
N ASN A 148 0.34 16.09 11.20
CA ASN A 148 1.23 15.09 10.62
C ASN A 148 0.82 13.70 11.10
N LEU A 149 0.50 12.80 10.18
CA LEU A 149 0.06 11.45 10.49
C LEU A 149 0.90 10.40 9.77
N LYS A 150 1.45 9.47 10.52
CA LYS A 150 1.97 8.23 9.93
C LYS A 150 0.83 7.45 9.30
N PHE A 151 1.08 7.00 8.09
CA PHE A 151 0.10 6.33 7.26
C PHE A 151 0.66 5.02 6.71
N TYR A 152 -0.17 3.99 6.75
CA TYR A 152 0.08 2.72 6.11
C TYR A 152 -1.17 2.25 5.40
N ILE A 153 -1.01 1.78 4.17
CA ILE A 153 -2.11 1.29 3.35
C ILE A 153 -1.71 0.01 2.62
N ILE A 154 -2.66 -0.92 2.53
CA ILE A 154 -2.58 -2.10 1.67
C ILE A 154 -3.73 -2.04 0.68
N GLN A 155 -3.42 -2.18 -0.59
CA GLN A 155 -4.38 -2.20 -1.68
C GLN A 155 -4.23 -3.46 -2.51
N GLN A 156 -5.36 -4.06 -2.89
CA GLN A 156 -5.42 -5.16 -3.84
C GLN A 156 -6.14 -4.69 -5.09
N PHE A 157 -5.47 -4.81 -6.23
CA PHE A 157 -6.00 -4.43 -7.54
C PHE A 157 -6.57 -5.65 -8.27
N ASN A 158 -7.61 -5.42 -9.05
CA ASN A 158 -8.08 -6.41 -10.02
C ASN A 158 -7.39 -6.23 -11.39
N GLU A 159 -7.69 -7.12 -12.33
CA GLU A 159 -7.15 -7.09 -13.70
C GLU A 159 -7.48 -5.80 -14.45
N ALA A 160 -8.61 -5.15 -14.13
CA ALA A 160 -9.00 -3.86 -14.70
C ALA A 160 -8.25 -2.67 -14.08
N GLY A 161 -7.31 -2.88 -13.16
CA GLY A 161 -6.55 -1.83 -12.50
C GLY A 161 -7.37 -1.01 -11.49
N LYS A 162 -8.43 -1.59 -10.93
CA LYS A 162 -9.25 -0.99 -9.87
C LYS A 162 -8.96 -1.67 -8.54
N VAL A 163 -8.92 -0.90 -7.46
CA VAL A 163 -8.78 -1.43 -6.11
C VAL A 163 -10.08 -2.08 -5.67
N VAL A 164 -10.00 -3.37 -5.28
CA VAL A 164 -11.13 -4.18 -4.80
C VAL A 164 -11.05 -4.44 -3.30
N MET A 165 -9.87 -4.29 -2.70
CA MET A 165 -9.66 -4.37 -1.25
C MET A 165 -8.72 -3.26 -0.82
N LEU A 166 -9.09 -2.58 0.26
CA LEU A 166 -8.34 -1.47 0.84
C LEU A 166 -8.33 -1.61 2.35
N ASN A 167 -7.13 -1.57 2.94
CA ASN A 167 -6.95 -1.48 4.39
C ASN A 167 -6.04 -0.30 4.70
N GLU A 168 -6.42 0.50 5.68
CA GLU A 168 -5.71 1.71 6.07
C GLU A 168 -5.47 1.76 7.57
N TRP A 169 -4.30 2.24 7.95
CA TRP A 169 -3.92 2.46 9.34
C TRP A 169 -3.31 3.83 9.51
N PHE A 170 -3.90 4.62 10.37
CA PHE A 170 -3.35 5.86 10.93
C PHE A 170 -4.01 6.17 12.26
N ASP A 171 -3.37 6.96 13.08
CA ASP A 171 -3.82 7.27 14.42
C ASP A 171 -4.72 8.50 14.43
N VAL A 172 -6.04 8.26 14.45
CA VAL A 172 -7.06 9.31 14.49
C VAL A 172 -6.99 10.09 15.81
N SER A 173 -6.70 9.43 16.93
CA SER A 173 -6.59 10.09 18.23
C SER A 173 -5.39 11.04 18.28
N SER A 174 -4.28 10.66 17.64
CA SER A 174 -3.12 11.55 17.49
C SER A 174 -3.46 12.80 16.68
N MET A 175 -4.28 12.66 15.62
CA MET A 175 -4.73 13.80 14.84
C MET A 175 -5.55 14.78 15.68
N GLU A 176 -6.54 14.28 16.43
CA GLU A 176 -7.36 15.08 17.34
C GLU A 176 -6.51 15.76 18.43
N GLY A 177 -5.56 15.01 19.00
CA GLY A 177 -4.61 15.55 19.99
C GLY A 177 -3.77 16.70 19.46
N GLN A 178 -3.26 16.62 18.22
CA GLN A 178 -2.50 17.71 17.60
C GLN A 178 -3.33 18.99 17.44
N ILE A 179 -4.63 18.87 17.11
CA ILE A 179 -5.55 20.02 17.05
C ILE A 179 -5.74 20.65 18.42
N GLN A 180 -6.00 19.84 19.45
CA GLN A 180 -6.20 20.32 20.82
C GLN A 180 -4.95 21.00 21.36
N ASP A 181 -3.78 20.39 21.22
CA ASP A 181 -2.50 20.94 21.63
C ASP A 181 -2.21 22.30 20.97
N TYR A 182 -2.60 22.45 19.70
CA TYR A 182 -2.43 23.71 18.98
C TYR A 182 -3.35 24.79 19.53
N LEU A 183 -4.60 24.49 19.79
CA LEU A 183 -5.59 25.42 20.35
C LEU A 183 -5.17 25.89 21.76
N GLU A 184 -4.70 24.97 22.63
CA GLU A 184 -4.25 25.29 23.98
C GLU A 184 -3.01 26.22 23.99
N LYS A 185 -2.10 26.08 23.00
CA LYS A 185 -0.91 26.91 22.89
C LYS A 185 -1.15 28.29 22.30
N ASN A 186 -2.29 28.48 21.60
CA ASN A 186 -2.61 29.71 20.86
C ASN A 186 -3.86 30.43 21.42
N SER A 187 -4.44 29.95 22.52
CA SER A 187 -5.50 30.60 23.28
C SER A 187 -4.90 31.48 24.37
#